data_43f172b1c565d611a46ae0f7d3780ffb
#
_entry.id   43f172b1c565d611a46ae0f7d3780ffb
#
_cell.length_a   1.000
_cell.length_b   1.000
_cell.length_c   1.000
_cell.angle_alpha   90.00
_cell.angle_beta   90.00
_cell.angle_gamma   90.00
#
_symmetry.space_group_name_H-M   'P 1'
#
loop_
_entity.id
_entity.type
_entity.pdbx_description
1 polymer ?
#
loop_
_entity_poly.entity_id
_entity_poly.type
_entity_poly.pdbx_seq_one_letter_code
_entity_poly.pdbx_strand_id
1 'polypeptide(L)'
;MNALTRMLVCVVTAIFSAALFAQSPPAPAAIDQFARLQGELRRTHESGDAAAYLATAQSMYSFLNGSPSAALQLMSAESFAGKADEALHRFSQFVAMGQANEEALKAKSFDPLRGLPRFKSIDADMAANHTSKSAAAVVFQLQSTARIPEDIDYDAETRHFYISTVLGKQILQVDMAGHTRLFASAPDQWPMMALKVDSRNRVLWATEVALDGFAAAAKADWGRSAVLQYDLGSGKLLHRIEGPPKAALGDMALAANGDPIVSDGEHGGVYRINGDTQSIVRLDAGDFVSPQTPAVLADGRHILVPDYVRGLALLDLNTKQVDWIPTEGMHALSGIDGLYALATTLIATQNGTSPERVVRFVLTEPKTRVLSESIIERATPTLGDPTHGVVVGEYFYYIANSGWDVLDEHGNLLEGKSLPVSSVMRAKVI
;
A
#
# COMPACT_ATOMS: atom_id res chain seq x y z
N MET A 1 -75.27 -49.41 -29.56
CA MET A 1 -74.08 -50.24 -29.37
C MET A 1 -72.90 -49.42 -29.79
N ASN A 2 -72.07 -49.24 -28.79
CA ASN A 2 -70.69 -48.80 -28.83
C ASN A 2 -70.36 -47.30 -29.10
N ALA A 3 -70.15 -46.65 -28.00
CA ALA A 3 -69.51 -45.35 -27.88
C ALA A 3 -68.03 -45.45 -28.21
N LEU A 4 -67.57 -44.50 -28.95
CA LEU A 4 -66.13 -44.19 -29.07
C LEU A 4 -65.84 -42.85 -28.43
N THR A 5 -65.17 -42.89 -27.28
CA THR A 5 -64.71 -41.77 -26.52
C THR A 5 -63.55 -41.09 -27.28
N ARG A 6 -63.69 -39.82 -27.65
CA ARG A 6 -62.58 -38.99 -28.14
C ARG A 6 -61.86 -38.35 -26.96
N MET A 7 -60.62 -38.73 -26.77
CA MET A 7 -59.68 -38.15 -25.80
C MET A 7 -59.04 -36.91 -26.45
N LEU A 8 -59.35 -35.74 -25.93
CA LEU A 8 -58.78 -34.46 -26.35
C LEU A 8 -57.45 -34.27 -25.60
N VAL A 9 -56.37 -34.36 -26.33
CA VAL A 9 -55.03 -34.07 -25.77
C VAL A 9 -54.81 -32.54 -25.90
N CYS A 10 -54.87 -31.83 -24.77
CA CYS A 10 -54.41 -30.44 -24.68
C CYS A 10 -52.89 -30.44 -24.55
N VAL A 11 -52.19 -30.02 -25.60
CA VAL A 11 -50.76 -29.70 -25.56
C VAL A 11 -50.65 -28.28 -24.98
N VAL A 12 -50.29 -28.18 -23.72
CA VAL A 12 -49.88 -26.91 -23.13
C VAL A 12 -48.44 -26.62 -23.52
N THR A 13 -48.25 -25.72 -24.49
CA THR A 13 -46.95 -25.20 -24.86
C THR A 13 -46.55 -24.17 -23.79
N ALA A 14 -45.72 -24.59 -22.82
CA ALA A 14 -45.06 -23.65 -21.89
C ALA A 14 -43.99 -22.88 -22.64
N ILE A 15 -44.28 -21.60 -22.93
CA ILE A 15 -43.28 -20.65 -23.43
C ILE A 15 -42.42 -20.27 -22.23
N PHE A 16 -41.25 -20.88 -22.09
CA PHE A 16 -40.21 -20.37 -21.21
C PHE A 16 -39.65 -19.09 -21.82
N SER A 17 -40.13 -17.94 -21.36
CA SER A 17 -39.41 -16.66 -21.55
C SER A 17 -38.15 -16.71 -20.73
N ALA A 18 -37.04 -17.08 -21.36
CA ALA A 18 -35.72 -16.83 -20.83
C ALA A 18 -35.52 -15.31 -20.76
N ALA A 19 -35.81 -14.72 -19.62
CA ALA A 19 -35.37 -13.37 -19.33
C ALA A 19 -33.84 -13.40 -19.36
N LEU A 20 -33.26 -12.92 -20.47
CA LEU A 20 -31.86 -12.53 -20.49
C LEU A 20 -31.69 -11.42 -19.44
N PHE A 21 -31.24 -11.79 -18.25
CA PHE A 21 -30.63 -10.81 -17.36
C PHE A 21 -29.40 -10.27 -18.09
N ALA A 22 -29.56 -9.12 -18.72
CA ALA A 22 -28.43 -8.35 -19.20
C ALA A 22 -27.55 -8.11 -17.95
N GLN A 23 -26.44 -8.83 -17.86
CA GLN A 23 -25.45 -8.56 -16.82
C GLN A 23 -25.04 -7.10 -16.99
N SER A 24 -25.23 -6.31 -15.97
CA SER A 24 -24.69 -4.95 -15.94
C SER A 24 -23.21 -5.04 -16.31
N PRO A 25 -22.70 -4.10 -17.13
CA PRO A 25 -21.27 -4.09 -17.44
C PRO A 25 -20.49 -4.12 -16.12
N PRO A 26 -19.36 -4.84 -16.06
CA PRO A 26 -18.54 -4.88 -14.87
C PRO A 26 -18.21 -3.44 -14.43
N ALA A 27 -18.18 -3.20 -13.12
CA ALA A 27 -17.77 -1.90 -12.60
C ALA A 27 -16.37 -1.56 -13.13
N PRO A 28 -16.10 -0.28 -13.46
CA PRO A 28 -14.76 0.12 -13.88
C PRO A 28 -13.75 -0.20 -12.78
N ALA A 29 -12.53 -0.57 -13.15
CA ALA A 29 -11.46 -0.81 -12.20
C ALA A 29 -11.23 0.42 -11.31
N ALA A 30 -10.86 0.20 -10.05
CA ALA A 30 -10.68 1.28 -9.08
C ALA A 30 -9.67 2.34 -9.55
N ILE A 31 -8.61 1.91 -10.24
CA ILE A 31 -7.61 2.83 -10.81
C ILE A 31 -8.20 3.76 -11.87
N ASP A 32 -9.07 3.26 -12.75
CA ASP A 32 -9.76 4.07 -13.76
C ASP A 32 -10.73 5.05 -13.13
N GLN A 33 -11.44 4.60 -12.08
CA GLN A 33 -12.34 5.45 -11.32
C GLN A 33 -11.57 6.56 -10.59
N PHE A 34 -10.42 6.26 -10.01
CA PHE A 34 -9.56 7.23 -9.36
C PHE A 34 -9.07 8.30 -10.36
N ALA A 35 -8.53 7.87 -11.49
CA ALA A 35 -8.06 8.79 -12.54
C ALA A 35 -9.19 9.71 -13.05
N ARG A 36 -10.40 9.16 -13.25
CA ARG A 36 -11.57 9.94 -13.63
C ARG A 36 -11.93 10.99 -12.57
N LEU A 37 -12.02 10.59 -11.31
CA LEU A 37 -12.34 11.50 -10.20
C LEU A 37 -11.30 12.60 -10.05
N GLN A 38 -10.00 12.30 -10.19
CA GLN A 38 -8.93 13.31 -10.18
C GLN A 38 -9.09 14.31 -11.33
N GLY A 39 -9.40 13.83 -12.53
CA GLY A 39 -9.65 14.70 -13.68
C GLY A 39 -10.88 15.59 -13.49
N GLU A 40 -11.96 15.06 -12.94
CA GLU A 40 -13.16 15.83 -12.62
C GLU A 40 -12.93 16.86 -11.52
N LEU A 41 -12.20 16.49 -10.47
CA LEU A 41 -11.88 17.39 -9.36
C LEU A 41 -11.10 18.62 -9.85
N ARG A 42 -10.10 18.40 -10.71
CA ARG A 42 -9.32 19.48 -11.32
C ARG A 42 -10.21 20.37 -12.19
N ARG A 43 -10.99 19.80 -13.11
CA ARG A 43 -11.87 20.56 -14.01
C ARG A 43 -12.91 21.39 -13.29
N THR A 44 -13.54 20.83 -12.26
CA THR A 44 -14.57 21.54 -11.48
C THR A 44 -13.97 22.65 -10.62
N HIS A 45 -12.78 22.47 -10.08
CA HIS A 45 -12.04 23.53 -9.40
C HIS A 45 -11.66 24.66 -10.36
N GLU A 46 -11.08 24.34 -11.52
CA GLU A 46 -10.65 25.32 -12.55
C GLU A 46 -11.82 26.11 -13.13
N SER A 47 -13.00 25.48 -13.26
CA SER A 47 -14.20 26.16 -13.76
C SER A 47 -14.79 27.16 -12.77
N GLY A 48 -14.41 27.13 -11.50
CA GLY A 48 -14.97 27.96 -10.44
C GLY A 48 -16.40 27.54 -10.01
N ASP A 49 -16.90 26.39 -10.48
CA ASP A 49 -18.22 25.88 -10.07
C ASP A 49 -18.12 25.22 -8.68
N ALA A 50 -18.42 26.00 -7.64
CA ALA A 50 -18.33 25.56 -6.26
C ALA A 50 -19.20 24.34 -5.95
N ALA A 51 -20.38 24.22 -6.57
CA ALA A 51 -21.30 23.09 -6.32
C ALA A 51 -20.76 21.81 -6.95
N ALA A 52 -20.30 21.88 -8.20
CA ALA A 52 -19.70 20.73 -8.89
C ALA A 52 -18.39 20.31 -8.23
N TYR A 53 -17.53 21.25 -7.84
CA TYR A 53 -16.27 20.96 -7.13
C TYR A 53 -16.55 20.24 -5.80
N LEU A 54 -17.49 20.73 -4.99
CA LEU A 54 -17.88 20.09 -3.73
C LEU A 54 -18.43 18.69 -3.94
N ALA A 55 -19.33 18.49 -4.91
CA ALA A 55 -19.89 17.16 -5.20
C ALA A 55 -18.82 16.15 -5.65
N THR A 56 -17.86 16.59 -6.47
CA THR A 56 -16.75 15.75 -6.90
C THR A 56 -15.81 15.43 -5.73
N ALA A 57 -15.49 16.41 -4.88
CA ALA A 57 -14.67 16.20 -3.68
C ALA A 57 -15.33 15.23 -2.68
N GLN A 58 -16.65 15.29 -2.52
CA GLN A 58 -17.40 14.32 -1.70
C GLN A 58 -17.31 12.90 -2.27
N SER A 59 -17.43 12.76 -3.60
CA SER A 59 -17.28 11.48 -4.29
C SER A 59 -15.87 10.92 -4.12
N MET A 60 -14.84 11.77 -4.23
CA MET A 60 -13.45 11.39 -4.00
C MET A 60 -13.22 10.98 -2.54
N TYR A 61 -13.75 11.74 -1.58
CA TYR A 61 -13.65 11.43 -0.15
C TYR A 61 -14.24 10.05 0.18
N SER A 62 -15.41 9.75 -0.37
CA SER A 62 -16.04 8.43 -0.21
C SER A 62 -15.25 7.33 -0.87
N PHE A 63 -14.76 7.56 -2.09
CA PHE A 63 -13.96 6.58 -2.84
C PHE A 63 -12.64 6.25 -2.13
N LEU A 64 -11.99 7.25 -1.51
CA LEU A 64 -10.73 7.11 -0.76
C LEU A 64 -10.97 6.79 0.74
N ASN A 65 -12.15 6.30 1.12
CA ASN A 65 -12.52 5.89 2.48
C ASN A 65 -12.19 6.92 3.56
N GLY A 66 -12.29 8.22 3.24
CA GLY A 66 -11.99 9.30 4.17
C GLY A 66 -10.51 9.42 4.53
N SER A 67 -9.61 9.06 3.63
CA SER A 67 -8.15 9.20 3.82
C SER A 67 -7.74 10.65 4.12
N PRO A 68 -6.58 10.89 4.76
CA PRO A 68 -6.11 12.24 5.07
C PRO A 68 -6.05 13.18 3.85
N SER A 69 -5.56 12.69 2.71
CA SER A 69 -5.51 13.49 1.47
C SER A 69 -6.90 13.87 0.96
N ALA A 70 -7.85 12.93 1.03
CA ALA A 70 -9.24 13.19 0.65
C ALA A 70 -9.94 14.15 1.62
N ALA A 71 -9.61 14.10 2.91
CA ALA A 71 -10.10 15.05 3.90
C ALA A 71 -9.63 16.48 3.60
N LEU A 72 -8.37 16.68 3.24
CA LEU A 72 -7.85 17.99 2.81
C LEU A 72 -8.49 18.49 1.52
N GLN A 73 -8.70 17.62 0.55
CA GLN A 73 -9.38 17.97 -0.72
C GLN A 73 -10.83 18.39 -0.47
N LEU A 74 -11.55 17.63 0.38
CA LEU A 74 -12.93 17.97 0.73
C LEU A 74 -13.00 19.26 1.54
N MET A 75 -12.10 19.47 2.51
CA MET A 75 -11.96 20.72 3.26
C MET A 75 -11.77 21.92 2.31
N SER A 76 -10.92 21.76 1.28
CA SER A 76 -10.71 22.81 0.27
C SER A 76 -12.01 23.12 -0.49
N ALA A 77 -12.76 22.12 -0.91
CA ALA A 77 -14.01 22.28 -1.65
C ALA A 77 -15.13 22.87 -0.75
N GLU A 78 -15.21 22.44 0.51
CA GLU A 78 -16.14 22.99 1.50
C GLU A 78 -15.84 24.48 1.78
N SER A 79 -14.56 24.83 1.94
CA SER A 79 -14.12 26.23 2.09
C SER A 79 -14.46 27.07 0.86
N PHE A 80 -14.18 26.55 -0.34
CA PHE A 80 -14.50 27.22 -1.60
C PHE A 80 -16.00 27.44 -1.78
N ALA A 81 -16.84 26.53 -1.30
CA ALA A 81 -18.30 26.63 -1.30
C ALA A 81 -18.86 27.48 -0.15
N GLY A 82 -18.01 28.13 0.67
CA GLY A 82 -18.42 28.96 1.80
C GLY A 82 -18.93 28.17 3.02
N LYS A 83 -18.68 26.85 3.08
CA LYS A 83 -19.09 25.96 4.15
C LYS A 83 -18.03 25.83 5.22
N ALA A 84 -17.82 26.92 5.98
CA ALA A 84 -16.72 27.04 6.92
C ALA A 84 -16.76 25.99 8.06
N ASP A 85 -17.94 25.69 8.61
CA ASP A 85 -18.06 24.75 9.72
C ASP A 85 -17.76 23.30 9.30
N GLU A 86 -18.21 22.90 8.11
CA GLU A 86 -17.91 21.60 7.52
C GLU A 86 -16.40 21.49 7.22
N ALA A 87 -15.79 22.52 6.62
CA ALA A 87 -14.38 22.55 6.36
C ALA A 87 -13.53 22.44 7.64
N LEU A 88 -13.91 23.14 8.72
CA LEU A 88 -13.24 23.04 10.01
C LEU A 88 -13.45 21.66 10.67
N HIS A 89 -14.58 21.01 10.43
CA HIS A 89 -14.78 19.64 10.87
C HIS A 89 -13.81 18.67 10.14
N ARG A 90 -13.63 18.84 8.81
CA ARG A 90 -12.64 18.06 8.06
C ARG A 90 -11.22 18.30 8.54
N PHE A 91 -10.88 19.55 8.86
CA PHE A 91 -9.59 19.87 9.45
C PHE A 91 -9.38 19.15 10.79
N SER A 92 -10.40 19.15 11.67
CA SER A 92 -10.32 18.40 12.92
C SER A 92 -10.12 16.89 12.70
N GLN A 93 -10.78 16.29 11.69
CA GLN A 93 -10.56 14.89 11.33
C GLN A 93 -9.14 14.63 10.83
N PHE A 94 -8.62 15.49 9.94
CA PHE A 94 -7.25 15.39 9.45
C PHE A 94 -6.23 15.40 10.60
N VAL A 95 -6.38 16.32 11.55
CA VAL A 95 -5.51 16.40 12.73
C VAL A 95 -5.68 15.19 13.65
N ALA A 96 -6.92 14.71 13.85
CA ALA A 96 -7.20 13.52 14.66
C ALA A 96 -6.56 12.24 14.08
N MET A 97 -6.40 12.16 12.75
CA MET A 97 -5.66 11.09 12.09
C MET A 97 -4.13 11.18 12.31
N GLY A 98 -3.64 12.09 13.16
CA GLY A 98 -2.23 12.26 13.45
C GLY A 98 -1.44 13.01 12.37
N GLN A 99 -2.13 13.73 11.49
CA GLN A 99 -1.51 14.43 10.38
C GLN A 99 -1.10 15.85 10.76
N ALA A 100 -0.01 16.33 10.12
CA ALA A 100 0.44 17.71 10.20
C ALA A 100 1.10 18.08 8.86
N ASN A 101 0.43 18.92 8.09
CA ASN A 101 0.91 19.37 6.78
C ASN A 101 0.65 20.88 6.62
N GLU A 102 1.53 21.69 7.21
CA GLU A 102 1.43 23.15 7.16
C GLU A 102 1.57 23.68 5.72
N GLU A 103 2.34 22.98 4.88
CA GLU A 103 2.52 23.41 3.50
C GLU A 103 1.20 23.30 2.71
N ALA A 104 0.48 22.20 2.87
CA ALA A 104 -0.82 22.03 2.25
C ALA A 104 -1.82 23.11 2.71
N LEU A 105 -1.75 23.51 3.98
CA LEU A 105 -2.63 24.53 4.54
C LEU A 105 -2.32 25.96 4.06
N LYS A 106 -1.21 26.20 3.36
CA LYS A 106 -0.92 27.51 2.73
C LYS A 106 -1.74 27.76 1.47
N ALA A 107 -2.44 26.76 0.95
CA ALA A 107 -3.26 26.91 -0.25
C ALA A 107 -4.31 28.02 -0.07
N LYS A 108 -4.55 28.80 -1.14
CA LYS A 108 -5.48 29.95 -1.15
C LYS A 108 -6.92 29.54 -0.80
N SER A 109 -7.29 28.32 -1.07
CA SER A 109 -8.61 27.77 -0.71
C SER A 109 -8.92 27.86 0.79
N PHE A 110 -7.90 27.95 1.65
CA PHE A 110 -8.04 28.03 3.10
C PHE A 110 -8.00 29.46 3.66
N ASP A 111 -7.75 30.48 2.81
CA ASP A 111 -7.72 31.89 3.25
C ASP A 111 -8.97 32.31 4.02
N PRO A 112 -10.21 31.92 3.61
CA PRO A 112 -11.41 32.29 4.35
C PRO A 112 -11.50 31.70 5.77
N LEU A 113 -10.74 30.62 6.04
CA LEU A 113 -10.78 29.90 7.31
C LEU A 113 -9.73 30.38 8.32
N ARG A 114 -8.55 30.86 7.85
CA ARG A 114 -7.38 31.16 8.70
C ARG A 114 -7.66 32.20 9.80
N GLY A 115 -8.59 33.14 9.56
CA GLY A 115 -8.98 34.16 10.54
C GLY A 115 -9.84 33.62 11.67
N LEU A 116 -10.45 32.46 11.52
CA LEU A 116 -11.44 31.90 12.45
C LEU A 116 -10.76 31.36 13.72
N PRO A 117 -11.29 31.65 14.92
CA PRO A 117 -10.72 31.14 16.17
C PRO A 117 -10.60 29.60 16.20
N ARG A 118 -11.58 28.91 15.66
CA ARG A 118 -11.61 27.45 15.59
C ARG A 118 -10.49 26.89 14.68
N PHE A 119 -10.20 27.54 13.55
CA PHE A 119 -9.07 27.17 12.69
C PHE A 119 -7.75 27.25 13.46
N LYS A 120 -7.51 28.36 14.17
CA LYS A 120 -6.28 28.57 14.95
C LYS A 120 -6.13 27.53 16.08
N SER A 121 -7.23 27.13 16.70
CA SER A 121 -7.21 26.06 17.73
C SER A 121 -6.80 24.72 17.13
N ILE A 122 -7.39 24.34 15.98
CA ILE A 122 -7.10 23.06 15.31
C ILE A 122 -5.66 23.06 14.77
N ASP A 123 -5.18 24.21 14.25
CA ASP A 123 -3.80 24.39 13.79
C ASP A 123 -2.79 24.23 14.93
N ALA A 124 -3.10 24.74 16.13
CA ALA A 124 -2.30 24.53 17.32
C ALA A 124 -2.27 23.05 17.76
N ASP A 125 -3.41 22.36 17.67
CA ASP A 125 -3.48 20.90 17.94
C ASP A 125 -2.68 20.11 16.89
N MET A 126 -2.67 20.53 15.63
CA MET A 126 -1.88 19.93 14.55
C MET A 126 -0.37 19.99 14.86
N ALA A 127 0.11 21.08 15.42
CA ALA A 127 1.52 21.21 15.77
C ALA A 127 2.01 20.12 16.75
N ALA A 128 1.11 19.57 17.59
CA ALA A 128 1.43 18.46 18.48
C ALA A 128 1.75 17.15 17.73
N ASN A 129 1.25 17.00 16.51
CA ASN A 129 1.54 15.83 15.66
C ASN A 129 2.99 15.79 15.16
N HIS A 130 3.70 16.91 15.16
CA HIS A 130 5.15 16.98 14.90
C HIS A 130 6.03 16.60 16.10
N THR A 131 5.44 16.38 17.28
CA THR A 131 6.21 15.99 18.45
C THR A 131 6.86 14.62 18.19
N SER A 132 8.19 14.60 18.25
CA SER A 132 8.97 13.39 18.09
C SER A 132 8.60 12.33 19.14
N LYS A 133 8.42 11.10 18.69
CA LYS A 133 8.19 9.93 19.54
C LYS A 133 8.98 8.76 18.99
N SER A 134 9.70 8.04 19.86
CA SER A 134 10.38 6.81 19.48
C SER A 134 10.39 5.81 20.62
N ALA A 135 10.06 4.56 20.29
CA ALA A 135 10.32 3.37 21.09
C ALA A 135 11.32 2.44 20.38
N ALA A 136 12.01 2.96 19.37
CA ALA A 136 12.93 2.23 18.50
C ALA A 136 14.40 2.59 18.79
N ALA A 137 15.29 1.72 18.35
CA ALA A 137 16.73 1.94 18.40
C ALA A 137 17.39 1.50 17.09
N VAL A 138 18.45 2.20 16.69
CA VAL A 138 19.31 1.78 15.57
C VAL A 138 19.98 0.47 15.93
N VAL A 139 19.88 -0.51 15.03
CA VAL A 139 20.61 -1.79 15.16
C VAL A 139 21.95 -1.67 14.46
N PHE A 140 21.93 -1.22 13.21
CA PHE A 140 23.13 -0.91 12.41
C PHE A 140 22.80 0.07 11.29
N GLN A 141 23.83 0.70 10.76
CA GLN A 141 23.73 1.51 9.56
C GLN A 141 24.10 0.68 8.35
N LEU A 142 23.41 0.91 7.23
CA LEU A 142 23.71 0.25 5.97
C LEU A 142 24.91 0.91 5.29
N GLN A 143 25.73 0.09 4.61
CA GLN A 143 26.84 0.60 3.84
C GLN A 143 26.35 1.35 2.60
N SER A 144 27.20 2.21 2.03
CA SER A 144 26.91 3.01 0.83
C SER A 144 26.54 2.20 -0.42
N THR A 145 26.80 0.88 -0.41
CA THR A 145 26.37 -0.04 -1.46
C THR A 145 24.87 -0.33 -1.43
N ALA A 146 24.23 -0.14 -0.28
CA ALA A 146 22.76 -0.27 -0.13
C ALA A 146 22.08 0.99 -0.66
N ARG A 147 22.12 1.21 -1.98
CA ARG A 147 21.56 2.39 -2.64
C ARG A 147 20.06 2.25 -2.77
N ILE A 148 19.30 3.04 -1.99
CA ILE A 148 17.85 2.95 -1.81
C ILE A 148 17.48 1.52 -1.39
N PRO A 149 17.69 1.14 -0.11
CA PRO A 149 17.22 -0.13 0.44
C PRO A 149 15.69 -0.09 0.50
N GLU A 150 15.05 -1.20 0.08
CA GLU A 150 13.60 -1.23 -0.10
C GLU A 150 12.93 -2.22 0.85
N ASP A 151 13.23 -3.50 0.73
CA ASP A 151 12.62 -4.52 1.59
C ASP A 151 13.69 -5.26 2.40
N ILE A 152 13.29 -5.77 3.55
CA ILE A 152 14.13 -6.51 4.48
C ILE A 152 13.39 -7.73 5.01
N ASP A 153 14.07 -8.88 5.00
CA ASP A 153 13.58 -10.08 5.66
C ASP A 153 14.73 -10.81 6.37
N TYR A 154 14.44 -11.84 7.14
CA TYR A 154 15.37 -12.46 8.06
C TYR A 154 15.32 -13.99 8.00
N ASP A 155 16.49 -14.62 7.85
CA ASP A 155 16.66 -16.06 8.01
C ASP A 155 17.08 -16.41 9.44
N ALA A 156 16.17 -17.02 10.19
CA ALA A 156 16.41 -17.40 11.59
C ALA A 156 17.47 -18.50 11.74
N GLU A 157 17.69 -19.35 10.71
CA GLU A 157 18.69 -20.42 10.75
C GLU A 157 20.11 -19.88 10.68
N THR A 158 20.36 -18.99 9.72
CA THR A 158 21.71 -18.39 9.53
C THR A 158 21.89 -17.09 10.30
N ARG A 159 20.81 -16.52 10.84
CA ARG A 159 20.77 -15.25 11.57
C ARG A 159 21.26 -14.06 10.75
N HIS A 160 20.87 -14.02 9.49
CA HIS A 160 21.17 -12.92 8.58
C HIS A 160 19.88 -12.24 8.11
N PHE A 161 19.98 -10.93 7.92
CA PHE A 161 19.02 -10.16 7.15
C PHE A 161 19.37 -10.24 5.65
N TYR A 162 18.32 -10.13 4.83
CA TYR A 162 18.43 -9.94 3.40
C TYR A 162 17.74 -8.63 3.07
N ILE A 163 18.37 -7.80 2.25
CA ILE A 163 17.89 -6.45 1.93
C ILE A 163 17.97 -6.25 0.43
N SER A 164 16.84 -5.91 -0.20
CA SER A 164 16.78 -5.51 -1.60
C SER A 164 17.21 -4.05 -1.76
N THR A 165 17.76 -3.72 -2.93
CA THR A 165 18.19 -2.35 -3.23
C THR A 165 17.74 -1.92 -4.62
N VAL A 166 17.06 -0.78 -4.68
CA VAL A 166 16.49 -0.24 -5.92
C VAL A 166 17.57 0.21 -6.89
N LEU A 167 18.35 1.21 -6.51
CA LEU A 167 19.43 1.72 -7.36
C LEU A 167 20.69 0.83 -7.33
N GLY A 168 20.83 -0.02 -6.32
CA GLY A 168 21.88 -1.02 -6.26
C GLY A 168 21.59 -2.24 -7.13
N LYS A 169 20.32 -2.53 -7.41
CA LYS A 169 19.86 -3.69 -8.22
C LYS A 169 20.40 -5.01 -7.68
N GLN A 170 20.40 -5.14 -6.36
CA GLN A 170 21.06 -6.23 -5.64
C GLN A 170 20.24 -6.65 -4.45
N ILE A 171 20.44 -7.87 -4.02
CA ILE A 171 20.09 -8.37 -2.69
C ILE A 171 21.37 -8.47 -1.88
N LEU A 172 21.38 -7.81 -0.73
CA LEU A 172 22.48 -7.84 0.22
C LEU A 172 22.15 -8.81 1.35
N GLN A 173 23.14 -9.58 1.80
CA GLN A 173 23.06 -10.33 3.04
C GLN A 173 23.81 -9.55 4.12
N VAL A 174 23.17 -9.36 5.28
CA VAL A 174 23.69 -8.53 6.37
C VAL A 174 23.61 -9.30 7.69
N ASP A 175 24.71 -9.36 8.43
CA ASP A 175 24.71 -9.97 9.77
C ASP A 175 24.15 -9.01 10.84
N MET A 176 23.99 -9.51 12.06
CA MET A 176 23.49 -8.72 13.19
C MET A 176 24.41 -7.56 13.59
N ALA A 177 25.65 -7.51 13.13
CA ALA A 177 26.60 -6.42 13.36
C ALA A 177 26.63 -5.41 12.22
N GLY A 178 25.86 -5.65 11.14
CA GLY A 178 25.78 -4.78 9.96
C GLY A 178 26.84 -5.07 8.89
N HIS A 179 27.60 -6.14 9.01
CA HIS A 179 28.54 -6.52 7.95
C HIS A 179 27.76 -7.05 6.75
N THR A 180 28.02 -6.43 5.61
CA THR A 180 27.24 -6.62 4.38
C THR A 180 28.04 -7.40 3.35
N ARG A 181 27.41 -8.37 2.69
CA ARG A 181 27.96 -9.01 1.47
C ARG A 181 26.88 -9.09 0.39
N LEU A 182 27.33 -9.13 -0.86
CA LEU A 182 26.44 -9.40 -1.99
C LEU A 182 25.88 -10.83 -1.87
N PHE A 183 24.55 -10.95 -1.94
CA PHE A 183 23.86 -12.24 -2.03
C PHE A 183 23.53 -12.58 -3.49
N ALA A 184 22.83 -11.68 -4.20
CA ALA A 184 22.48 -11.83 -5.60
C ALA A 184 22.35 -10.47 -6.29
N SER A 185 22.51 -10.45 -7.62
CA SER A 185 22.22 -9.28 -8.46
C SER A 185 20.96 -9.53 -9.28
N ALA A 186 20.23 -8.46 -9.62
CA ALA A 186 19.09 -8.50 -10.52
C ALA A 186 19.50 -9.05 -11.89
N PRO A 187 18.90 -10.14 -12.40
CA PRO A 187 19.28 -10.73 -13.67
C PRO A 187 19.07 -9.80 -14.86
N ASP A 188 17.98 -9.02 -14.87
CA ASP A 188 17.66 -8.08 -15.95
C ASP A 188 18.17 -6.65 -15.67
N GLN A 189 18.92 -6.47 -14.59
CA GLN A 189 19.46 -5.17 -14.17
C GLN A 189 18.35 -4.15 -13.89
N TRP A 190 17.18 -4.61 -13.44
CA TRP A 190 16.10 -3.74 -12.96
C TRP A 190 16.21 -3.52 -11.45
N PRO A 191 15.58 -2.47 -10.91
CA PRO A 191 15.41 -2.28 -9.48
C PRO A 191 14.89 -3.53 -8.77
N MET A 192 15.54 -3.91 -7.67
CA MET A 192 15.06 -4.98 -6.78
C MET A 192 14.15 -4.35 -5.74
N MET A 193 12.88 -4.78 -5.73
CA MET A 193 11.84 -4.24 -4.86
C MET A 193 11.60 -5.20 -3.67
N ALA A 194 10.50 -5.93 -3.66
CA ALA A 194 10.18 -6.86 -2.58
C ALA A 194 11.16 -8.03 -2.44
N LEU A 195 11.30 -8.53 -1.23
CA LEU A 195 11.89 -9.83 -0.96
C LEU A 195 11.26 -10.51 0.26
N LYS A 196 11.19 -11.85 0.24
CA LYS A 196 10.78 -12.65 1.40
C LYS A 196 11.56 -13.96 1.48
N VAL A 197 11.95 -14.31 2.70
CA VAL A 197 12.70 -15.55 3.00
C VAL A 197 11.74 -16.66 3.40
N ASP A 198 11.70 -17.73 2.63
CA ASP A 198 11.10 -18.99 3.04
C ASP A 198 12.17 -19.89 3.66
N SER A 199 12.37 -19.75 4.97
CA SER A 199 13.37 -20.54 5.72
C SER A 199 13.04 -22.04 5.70
N ARG A 200 11.77 -22.44 5.54
CA ARG A 200 11.34 -23.85 5.52
C ARG A 200 11.83 -24.54 4.23
N ASN A 201 11.61 -23.89 3.10
CA ASN A 201 11.98 -24.41 1.79
C ASN A 201 13.38 -24.00 1.36
N ARG A 202 14.09 -23.22 2.19
CA ARG A 202 15.43 -22.69 1.92
C ARG A 202 15.51 -21.92 0.61
N VAL A 203 14.52 -21.09 0.34
CA VAL A 203 14.48 -20.20 -0.82
C VAL A 203 14.27 -18.75 -0.40
N LEU A 204 14.74 -17.83 -1.22
CA LEU A 204 14.43 -16.41 -1.14
C LEU A 204 13.66 -16.02 -2.39
N TRP A 205 12.49 -15.46 -2.18
CA TRP A 205 11.69 -14.83 -3.22
C TRP A 205 12.01 -13.33 -3.29
N ALA A 206 12.07 -12.79 -4.51
CA ALA A 206 12.24 -11.35 -4.71
C ALA A 206 11.52 -10.90 -5.97
N THR A 207 11.35 -9.59 -6.14
CA THR A 207 10.87 -8.99 -7.38
C THR A 207 11.90 -8.04 -7.94
N GLU A 208 11.99 -8.00 -9.29
CA GLU A 208 12.66 -6.93 -10.02
C GLU A 208 11.66 -6.23 -10.91
N VAL A 209 11.72 -4.90 -10.96
CA VAL A 209 10.70 -4.06 -11.63
C VAL A 209 11.38 -2.99 -12.46
N ALA A 210 11.04 -2.95 -13.75
CA ALA A 210 11.37 -1.84 -14.64
C ALA A 210 10.25 -0.79 -14.56
N LEU A 211 10.27 0.04 -13.52
CA LEU A 211 9.29 1.09 -13.28
C LEU A 211 9.17 2.01 -14.50
N ASP A 212 7.94 2.37 -14.84
CA ASP A 212 7.67 3.24 -16.00
C ASP A 212 8.24 4.65 -15.76
N GLY A 213 8.98 5.14 -16.73
CA GLY A 213 9.66 6.43 -16.60
C GLY A 213 10.92 6.46 -15.74
N PHE A 214 11.29 5.36 -15.08
CA PHE A 214 12.40 5.33 -14.11
C PHE A 214 13.75 5.08 -14.77
N ALA A 215 14.72 5.95 -14.53
CA ALA A 215 16.04 5.94 -15.19
C ALA A 215 16.91 4.70 -14.84
N ALA A 216 16.58 4.00 -13.77
CA ALA A 216 17.32 2.79 -13.36
C ALA A 216 17.05 1.57 -14.26
N ALA A 217 16.06 1.60 -15.15
CA ALA A 217 15.78 0.57 -16.15
C ALA A 217 15.83 1.16 -17.57
N ALA A 218 16.12 0.31 -18.57
CA ALA A 218 16.08 0.73 -19.95
C ALA A 218 14.63 1.02 -20.39
N LYS A 219 14.44 2.06 -21.19
CA LYS A 219 13.10 2.47 -21.68
C LYS A 219 12.33 1.33 -22.37
N ALA A 220 13.03 0.43 -23.04
CA ALA A 220 12.42 -0.71 -23.72
C ALA A 220 11.77 -1.72 -22.76
N ASP A 221 12.18 -1.70 -21.48
CA ASP A 221 11.71 -2.62 -20.46
C ASP A 221 10.66 -2.01 -19.53
N TRP A 222 10.41 -0.71 -19.61
CA TRP A 222 9.47 -0.02 -18.72
C TRP A 222 8.10 -0.71 -18.70
N GLY A 223 7.52 -0.83 -17.50
CA GLY A 223 6.27 -1.52 -17.25
C GLY A 223 6.39 -3.04 -17.19
N ARG A 224 7.61 -3.59 -17.10
CA ARG A 224 7.84 -5.01 -16.90
C ARG A 224 8.29 -5.30 -15.48
N SER A 225 7.94 -6.48 -15.00
CA SER A 225 8.40 -7.01 -13.71
C SER A 225 8.62 -8.51 -13.76
N ALA A 226 9.39 -9.05 -12.84
CA ALA A 226 9.55 -10.48 -12.68
C ALA A 226 9.60 -10.87 -11.20
N VAL A 227 9.09 -12.06 -10.89
CA VAL A 227 9.25 -12.70 -9.59
C VAL A 227 10.39 -13.71 -9.70
N LEU A 228 11.34 -13.60 -8.78
CA LEU A 228 12.60 -14.35 -8.77
C LEU A 228 12.61 -15.29 -7.57
N GLN A 229 13.09 -16.50 -7.76
CA GLN A 229 13.35 -17.45 -6.70
C GLN A 229 14.83 -17.81 -6.66
N TYR A 230 15.44 -17.62 -5.51
CA TYR A 230 16.85 -17.94 -5.29
C TYR A 230 17.00 -19.07 -4.27
N ASP A 231 17.99 -19.93 -4.46
CA ASP A 231 18.48 -20.82 -3.41
C ASP A 231 19.10 -20.01 -2.28
N LEU A 232 18.58 -20.13 -1.07
CA LEU A 232 18.95 -19.30 0.07
C LEU A 232 20.39 -19.57 0.56
N GLY A 233 20.92 -20.76 0.30
CA GLY A 233 22.30 -21.13 0.67
C GLY A 233 23.36 -20.56 -0.26
N SER A 234 23.12 -20.62 -1.56
CA SER A 234 24.10 -20.28 -2.59
C SER A 234 23.87 -18.95 -3.29
N GLY A 235 22.67 -18.35 -3.18
CA GLY A 235 22.28 -17.17 -3.95
C GLY A 235 22.03 -17.45 -5.45
N LYS A 236 21.99 -18.73 -5.85
CA LYS A 236 21.74 -19.11 -7.24
C LYS A 236 20.28 -18.87 -7.60
N LEU A 237 20.02 -18.19 -8.72
CA LEU A 237 18.70 -18.07 -9.30
C LEU A 237 18.17 -19.45 -9.72
N LEU A 238 17.02 -19.85 -9.18
CA LEU A 238 16.31 -21.09 -9.48
C LEU A 238 15.25 -20.88 -10.55
N HIS A 239 14.39 -19.86 -10.34
CA HIS A 239 13.29 -19.54 -11.24
C HIS A 239 13.18 -18.03 -11.44
N ARG A 240 12.77 -17.65 -12.65
CA ARG A 240 12.35 -16.31 -13.01
C ARG A 240 11.00 -16.39 -13.70
N ILE A 241 10.02 -15.75 -13.12
CA ILE A 241 8.60 -15.77 -13.54
C ILE A 241 8.25 -14.36 -14.01
N GLU A 242 7.96 -14.19 -15.31
CA GLU A 242 7.56 -12.89 -15.88
C GLU A 242 6.25 -12.42 -15.26
N GLY A 243 6.19 -11.14 -14.84
CA GLY A 243 4.98 -10.51 -14.32
C GLY A 243 3.93 -10.29 -15.42
N PRO A 244 2.68 -10.03 -15.05
CA PRO A 244 1.66 -9.62 -16.01
C PRO A 244 2.11 -8.35 -16.77
N PRO A 245 1.67 -8.15 -18.01
CA PRO A 245 2.01 -6.95 -18.77
C PRO A 245 1.62 -5.67 -18.02
N LYS A 246 2.53 -4.72 -17.92
CA LYS A 246 2.41 -3.44 -17.20
C LYS A 246 2.27 -3.56 -15.69
N ALA A 247 2.44 -4.73 -15.09
CA ALA A 247 2.41 -4.86 -13.63
C ALA A 247 3.75 -4.48 -13.02
N ALA A 248 3.72 -3.56 -12.05
CA ALA A 248 4.85 -3.21 -11.19
C ALA A 248 4.73 -4.00 -9.87
N LEU A 249 5.20 -5.25 -9.87
CA LEU A 249 5.13 -6.15 -8.71
C LEU A 249 6.14 -5.70 -7.65
N GLY A 250 5.76 -4.68 -6.86
CA GLY A 250 6.63 -3.98 -5.91
C GLY A 250 6.72 -4.62 -4.53
N ASP A 251 5.65 -5.28 -4.08
CA ASP A 251 5.50 -5.74 -2.71
C ASP A 251 5.15 -7.22 -2.60
N MET A 252 5.49 -7.85 -1.46
CA MET A 252 5.32 -9.29 -1.30
C MET A 252 5.03 -9.70 0.14
N ALA A 253 4.21 -10.76 0.27
CA ALA A 253 4.12 -11.60 1.46
C ALA A 253 4.16 -13.07 1.05
N LEU A 254 4.40 -13.98 2.00
CA LEU A 254 4.31 -15.42 1.76
C LEU A 254 3.02 -15.99 2.35
N ALA A 255 2.30 -16.77 1.55
CA ALA A 255 1.23 -17.63 2.04
C ALA A 255 1.81 -18.77 2.92
N ALA A 256 0.96 -19.43 3.69
CA ALA A 256 1.38 -20.50 4.61
C ALA A 256 2.09 -21.70 3.93
N ASN A 257 1.84 -21.91 2.64
CA ASN A 257 2.49 -22.92 1.83
C ASN A 257 3.81 -22.46 1.17
N GLY A 258 4.23 -21.21 1.38
CA GLY A 258 5.43 -20.61 0.78
C GLY A 258 5.20 -19.93 -0.58
N ASP A 259 3.98 -19.97 -1.14
CA ASP A 259 3.67 -19.24 -2.37
C ASP A 259 3.71 -17.72 -2.12
N PRO A 260 4.38 -16.93 -2.97
CA PRO A 260 4.32 -15.48 -2.88
C PRO A 260 2.94 -14.92 -3.21
N ILE A 261 2.50 -13.93 -2.43
CA ILE A 261 1.41 -13.01 -2.75
C ILE A 261 2.06 -11.66 -3.01
N VAL A 262 1.87 -11.14 -4.22
CA VAL A 262 2.54 -9.91 -4.69
C VAL A 262 1.50 -8.87 -5.09
N SER A 263 1.80 -7.60 -4.91
CA SER A 263 0.95 -6.48 -5.29
C SER A 263 1.60 -5.59 -6.33
N ASP A 264 0.76 -5.04 -7.19
CA ASP A 264 1.09 -4.07 -8.23
C ASP A 264 0.67 -2.68 -7.76
N GLY A 265 1.62 -1.93 -7.24
CA GLY A 265 1.40 -0.59 -6.69
C GLY A 265 1.08 0.47 -7.73
N GLU A 266 1.35 0.24 -9.02
CA GLU A 266 1.11 1.23 -10.09
C GLU A 266 -0.20 1.01 -10.85
N HIS A 267 -0.63 -0.25 -11.05
CA HIS A 267 -1.81 -0.57 -11.89
C HIS A 267 -2.91 -1.30 -11.14
N GLY A 268 -2.77 -1.44 -9.83
CA GLY A 268 -3.82 -1.94 -8.95
C GLY A 268 -4.13 -3.42 -9.14
N GLY A 269 -3.35 -4.31 -8.55
CA GLY A 269 -3.62 -5.73 -8.59
C GLY A 269 -2.90 -6.50 -7.48
N VAL A 270 -3.54 -7.57 -7.01
CA VAL A 270 -2.94 -8.51 -6.05
C VAL A 270 -2.92 -9.88 -6.71
N TYR A 271 -1.76 -10.53 -6.69
CA TYR A 271 -1.52 -11.77 -7.40
C TYR A 271 -0.92 -12.82 -6.47
N ARG A 272 -1.23 -14.09 -6.75
CA ARG A 272 -0.55 -15.24 -6.14
C ARG A 272 0.33 -15.90 -7.19
N ILE A 273 1.54 -16.22 -6.78
CA ILE A 273 2.50 -16.99 -7.57
C ILE A 273 2.45 -18.43 -7.07
N ASN A 274 2.18 -19.39 -7.94
CA ASN A 274 2.36 -20.80 -7.62
C ASN A 274 3.81 -21.17 -7.93
N GLY A 275 4.57 -21.51 -6.88
CA GLY A 275 6.00 -21.83 -7.01
C GLY A 275 6.28 -23.06 -7.86
N ASP A 276 5.43 -24.09 -7.78
CA ASP A 276 5.61 -25.36 -8.49
C ASP A 276 5.29 -25.23 -9.98
N THR A 277 4.18 -24.57 -10.32
CA THR A 277 3.73 -24.42 -11.72
C THR A 277 4.22 -23.15 -12.38
N GLN A 278 4.84 -22.24 -11.62
CA GLN A 278 5.29 -20.92 -12.07
C GLN A 278 4.17 -20.08 -12.70
N SER A 279 2.94 -20.29 -12.25
CA SER A 279 1.76 -19.55 -12.75
C SER A 279 1.41 -18.38 -11.85
N ILE A 280 0.88 -17.31 -12.45
CA ILE A 280 0.43 -16.10 -11.77
C ILE A 280 -1.10 -16.04 -11.86
N VAL A 281 -1.77 -15.84 -10.72
CA VAL A 281 -3.22 -15.74 -10.63
C VAL A 281 -3.61 -14.46 -9.90
N ARG A 282 -4.44 -13.63 -10.53
CA ARG A 282 -5.00 -12.43 -9.89
C ARG A 282 -6.04 -12.78 -8.82
N LEU A 283 -5.92 -12.20 -7.63
CA LEU A 283 -6.73 -12.50 -6.46
C LEU A 283 -7.89 -11.54 -6.24
N ASP A 284 -7.83 -10.32 -6.81
CA ASP A 284 -8.86 -9.28 -6.71
C ASP A 284 -9.66 -9.14 -8.03
N ALA A 285 -10.71 -8.32 -8.01
CA ALA A 285 -11.55 -8.02 -9.16
C ALA A 285 -11.31 -6.61 -9.78
N GLY A 286 -10.21 -5.95 -9.44
CA GLY A 286 -9.90 -4.59 -9.86
C GLY A 286 -10.28 -3.55 -8.80
N ASP A 287 -10.24 -3.94 -7.53
CA ASP A 287 -10.71 -3.14 -6.40
C ASP A 287 -9.67 -2.14 -5.88
N PHE A 288 -8.40 -2.32 -6.24
CA PHE A 288 -7.28 -1.54 -5.72
C PHE A 288 -6.79 -0.48 -6.70
N VAL A 289 -6.22 0.59 -6.16
CA VAL A 289 -5.53 1.66 -6.91
C VAL A 289 -4.02 1.48 -6.81
N SER A 290 -3.50 1.37 -5.59
CA SER A 290 -2.07 1.24 -5.31
C SER A 290 -1.86 0.30 -4.11
N PRO A 291 -2.13 -1.00 -4.29
CA PRO A 291 -1.95 -1.99 -3.21
C PRO A 291 -0.46 -2.17 -2.92
N GLN A 292 -0.13 -2.19 -1.62
CA GLN A 292 1.22 -2.35 -1.07
C GLN A 292 1.36 -3.70 -0.38
N THR A 293 2.35 -3.84 0.54
CA THR A 293 2.69 -5.13 1.18
C THR A 293 1.49 -5.82 1.82
N PRO A 294 1.01 -6.96 1.28
CA PRO A 294 -0.09 -7.71 1.85
C PRO A 294 0.30 -8.33 3.20
N ALA A 295 -0.66 -8.47 4.12
CA ALA A 295 -0.47 -9.22 5.35
C ALA A 295 -1.38 -10.44 5.38
N VAL A 296 -0.78 -11.63 5.29
CA VAL A 296 -1.52 -12.91 5.27
C VAL A 296 -2.00 -13.22 6.69
N LEU A 297 -3.31 -13.51 6.84
CA LEU A 297 -3.88 -13.87 8.12
C LEU A 297 -3.74 -15.37 8.42
N ALA A 298 -3.74 -15.70 9.72
CA ALA A 298 -3.51 -17.06 10.18
C ALA A 298 -4.57 -18.09 9.73
N ASP A 299 -5.74 -17.62 9.29
CA ASP A 299 -6.81 -18.50 8.78
C ASP A 299 -6.53 -19.04 7.36
N GLY A 300 -5.49 -18.51 6.68
CA GLY A 300 -5.08 -18.90 5.33
C GLY A 300 -6.09 -18.56 4.23
N ARG A 301 -7.17 -17.86 4.58
CA ARG A 301 -8.26 -17.45 3.68
C ARG A 301 -8.28 -15.95 3.42
N HIS A 302 -7.94 -15.17 4.41
CA HIS A 302 -7.99 -13.72 4.29
C HIS A 302 -6.59 -13.11 4.26
N ILE A 303 -6.46 -12.03 3.52
CA ILE A 303 -5.31 -11.14 3.57
C ILE A 303 -5.78 -9.71 3.82
N LEU A 304 -5.00 -8.98 4.59
CA LEU A 304 -5.13 -7.53 4.68
C LEU A 304 -4.23 -6.91 3.62
N VAL A 305 -4.82 -6.03 2.81
CA VAL A 305 -4.11 -5.34 1.73
C VAL A 305 -4.18 -3.84 2.02
N PRO A 306 -3.08 -3.19 2.31
CA PRO A 306 -3.04 -1.74 2.35
C PRO A 306 -3.02 -1.21 0.92
N ASP A 307 -3.93 -0.30 0.62
CA ASP A 307 -3.90 0.50 -0.59
C ASP A 307 -3.40 1.90 -0.20
N TYR A 308 -2.31 2.33 -0.83
CA TYR A 308 -1.58 3.54 -0.45
C TYR A 308 -2.48 4.79 -0.42
N VAL A 309 -3.48 4.85 -1.28
CA VAL A 309 -4.38 6.01 -1.37
C VAL A 309 -5.77 5.76 -0.76
N ARG A 310 -6.27 4.50 -0.76
CA ARG A 310 -7.61 4.15 -0.30
C ARG A 310 -7.68 3.68 1.15
N GLY A 311 -6.57 3.20 1.71
CA GLY A 311 -6.52 2.69 3.08
C GLY A 311 -6.44 1.16 3.16
N LEU A 312 -6.95 0.57 4.22
CA LEU A 312 -6.77 -0.85 4.53
C LEU A 312 -8.02 -1.66 4.14
N ALA A 313 -7.81 -2.76 3.43
CA ALA A 313 -8.87 -3.67 3.00
C ALA A 313 -8.63 -5.11 3.47
N LEU A 314 -9.71 -5.82 3.74
CA LEU A 314 -9.72 -7.27 3.95
C LEU A 314 -10.17 -7.93 2.64
N LEU A 315 -9.32 -8.76 2.05
CA LEU A 315 -9.60 -9.53 0.84
C LEU A 315 -9.80 -11.00 1.19
N ASP A 316 -10.95 -11.57 0.83
CA ASP A 316 -11.25 -12.99 0.91
C ASP A 316 -10.73 -13.70 -0.34
N LEU A 317 -9.75 -14.58 -0.18
CA LEU A 317 -9.09 -15.30 -1.28
C LEU A 317 -10.02 -16.28 -2.03
N ASN A 318 -11.12 -16.73 -1.40
CA ASN A 318 -12.05 -17.66 -2.02
C ASN A 318 -13.11 -16.96 -2.86
N THR A 319 -13.66 -15.86 -2.35
CA THR A 319 -14.74 -15.11 -2.99
C THR A 319 -14.26 -13.91 -3.80
N LYS A 320 -13.03 -13.48 -3.57
CA LYS A 320 -12.44 -12.23 -4.08
C LYS A 320 -13.17 -10.97 -3.59
N GLN A 321 -13.97 -11.08 -2.53
CA GLN A 321 -14.64 -9.94 -1.92
C GLN A 321 -13.61 -9.09 -1.19
N VAL A 322 -13.75 -7.77 -1.34
CA VAL A 322 -12.92 -6.74 -0.69
C VAL A 322 -13.80 -5.90 0.23
N ASP A 323 -13.47 -5.93 1.53
CA ASP A 323 -14.16 -5.15 2.55
C ASP A 323 -13.19 -4.10 3.12
N TRP A 324 -13.50 -2.81 2.93
CA TRP A 324 -12.67 -1.71 3.41
C TRP A 324 -12.85 -1.48 4.90
N ILE A 325 -11.74 -1.34 5.64
CA ILE A 325 -11.76 -0.99 7.06
C ILE A 325 -12.01 0.52 7.20
N PRO A 326 -13.07 0.94 7.91
CA PRO A 326 -13.41 2.35 8.02
C PRO A 326 -12.39 3.12 8.88
N THR A 327 -12.04 4.33 8.45
CA THR A 327 -11.16 5.25 9.20
C THR A 327 -11.87 5.91 10.37
N GLU A 328 -13.20 6.00 10.32
CA GLU A 328 -14.06 6.70 11.29
C GLU A 328 -13.66 8.18 11.51
N GLY A 329 -12.84 8.73 10.60
CA GLY A 329 -12.28 10.08 10.72
C GLY A 329 -11.27 10.25 11.86
N MET A 330 -10.71 9.15 12.36
CA MET A 330 -9.76 9.13 13.49
C MET A 330 -8.46 8.38 13.16
N HIS A 331 -8.45 7.53 12.14
CA HIS A 331 -7.28 6.70 11.79
C HIS A 331 -6.86 6.95 10.36
N ALA A 332 -5.56 7.22 10.13
CA ALA A 332 -5.00 7.19 8.79
C ALA A 332 -4.63 5.75 8.44
N LEU A 333 -5.43 5.13 7.57
CA LEU A 333 -5.21 3.77 7.09
C LEU A 333 -4.61 3.73 5.68
N SER A 334 -4.42 4.89 5.05
CA SER A 334 -3.68 5.09 3.79
C SER A 334 -2.22 5.47 4.05
N GLY A 335 -1.40 5.52 3.00
CA GLY A 335 0.03 5.80 3.11
C GLY A 335 0.82 4.70 3.83
N ILE A 336 0.25 3.50 3.93
CA ILE A 336 0.94 2.31 4.45
C ILE A 336 1.72 1.70 3.30
N ASP A 337 3.00 1.55 3.50
CA ASP A 337 3.96 0.88 2.61
C ASP A 337 4.16 -0.57 3.05
N GLY A 338 4.70 -0.79 4.24
CA GLY A 338 4.84 -2.12 4.85
C GLY A 338 3.74 -2.43 5.86
N LEU A 339 3.12 -3.63 5.78
CA LEU A 339 2.10 -4.11 6.71
C LEU A 339 2.41 -5.52 7.22
N TYR A 340 2.35 -5.72 8.54
CA TYR A 340 2.72 -6.97 9.20
C TYR A 340 1.68 -7.36 10.24
N ALA A 341 1.08 -8.56 10.09
CA ALA A 341 0.06 -9.05 11.00
C ALA A 341 0.65 -9.90 12.13
N LEU A 342 0.25 -9.58 13.37
CA LEU A 342 0.59 -10.30 14.60
C LEU A 342 -0.71 -10.60 15.36
N ALA A 343 -1.38 -11.69 15.05
CA ALA A 343 -2.70 -12.02 15.56
C ALA A 343 -3.73 -10.89 15.27
N THR A 344 -4.21 -10.18 16.29
CA THR A 344 -5.12 -9.03 16.14
C THR A 344 -4.40 -7.69 15.97
N THR A 345 -3.09 -7.68 16.11
CA THR A 345 -2.25 -6.49 16.02
C THR A 345 -1.64 -6.38 14.63
N LEU A 346 -1.60 -5.19 14.08
CA LEU A 346 -0.88 -4.86 12.86
C LEU A 346 0.25 -3.88 13.19
N ILE A 347 1.40 -4.08 12.58
CA ILE A 347 2.47 -3.09 12.54
C ILE A 347 2.54 -2.55 11.12
N ALA A 348 2.62 -1.24 10.97
CA ALA A 348 2.71 -0.59 9.67
C ALA A 348 3.83 0.45 9.64
N THR A 349 4.57 0.50 8.54
CA THR A 349 5.37 1.65 8.13
C THR A 349 4.50 2.55 7.26
N GLN A 350 4.42 3.82 7.60
CA GLN A 350 3.61 4.81 6.88
C GLN A 350 4.50 5.98 6.44
N ASN A 351 5.04 5.90 5.24
CA ASN A 351 5.76 6.97 4.57
C ASN A 351 4.84 7.93 3.79
N GLY A 352 3.60 7.52 3.51
CA GLY A 352 2.57 8.37 2.89
C GLY A 352 1.77 9.23 3.88
N THR A 353 2.23 9.40 5.12
CA THR A 353 1.64 10.30 6.13
C THR A 353 2.56 11.49 6.41
N SER A 354 2.03 12.53 6.99
CA SER A 354 2.82 13.70 7.41
C SER A 354 2.49 14.02 8.87
N PRO A 355 3.43 13.79 9.80
CA PRO A 355 4.74 13.19 9.58
C PRO A 355 4.67 11.68 9.31
N GLU A 356 5.72 11.16 8.68
CA GLU A 356 5.95 9.74 8.50
C GLU A 356 6.07 9.02 9.84
N ARG A 357 5.66 7.72 9.88
CA ARG A 357 5.58 7.01 11.15
C ARG A 357 5.65 5.49 11.01
N VAL A 358 6.01 4.85 12.11
CA VAL A 358 5.76 3.43 12.37
C VAL A 358 4.67 3.33 13.42
N VAL A 359 3.61 2.57 13.13
CA VAL A 359 2.39 2.55 13.93
C VAL A 359 1.93 1.12 14.20
N ARG A 360 1.29 0.93 15.35
CA ARG A 360 0.58 -0.28 15.71
C ARG A 360 -0.91 -0.01 15.70
N PHE A 361 -1.67 -0.85 14.97
CA PHE A 361 -3.12 -0.92 15.04
C PHE A 361 -3.55 -2.22 15.72
N VAL A 362 -4.59 -2.15 16.54
CA VAL A 362 -5.30 -3.33 17.06
C VAL A 362 -6.66 -3.36 16.38
N LEU A 363 -7.01 -4.49 15.78
CA LEU A 363 -8.28 -4.67 15.09
C LEU A 363 -9.28 -5.47 15.93
N THR A 364 -10.57 -5.30 15.63
CA THR A 364 -11.65 -6.19 16.11
C THR A 364 -11.47 -7.62 15.59
N GLU A 365 -12.16 -8.57 16.21
CA GLU A 365 -12.47 -9.86 15.60
C GLU A 365 -14.00 -9.90 15.29
N PRO A 366 -14.42 -10.08 14.02
CA PRO A 366 -13.61 -10.14 12.78
C PRO A 366 -12.90 -8.81 12.50
N LYS A 367 -11.86 -8.81 11.65
CA LYS A 367 -10.99 -7.65 11.35
C LYS A 367 -11.69 -6.59 10.51
N THR A 368 -12.68 -5.92 11.10
CA THR A 368 -13.56 -4.95 10.40
C THR A 368 -13.42 -3.52 10.89
N ARG A 369 -12.75 -3.29 12.05
CA ARG A 369 -12.57 -1.96 12.64
C ARG A 369 -11.27 -1.87 13.40
N VAL A 370 -10.72 -0.65 13.51
CA VAL A 370 -9.61 -0.33 14.40
C VAL A 370 -10.15 -0.11 15.81
N LEU A 371 -9.62 -0.86 16.78
CA LEU A 371 -9.93 -0.67 18.21
C LEU A 371 -9.03 0.36 18.87
N SER A 372 -7.76 0.37 18.48
CA SER A 372 -6.78 1.33 18.99
C SER A 372 -5.62 1.50 18.03
N GLU A 373 -4.98 2.66 18.14
CA GLU A 373 -3.77 3.04 17.43
C GLU A 373 -2.72 3.48 18.43
N SER A 374 -1.46 3.12 18.21
CA SER A 374 -0.33 3.60 18.99
C SER A 374 0.90 3.82 18.13
N ILE A 375 1.51 4.99 18.28
CA ILE A 375 2.72 5.36 17.56
C ILE A 375 3.91 4.66 18.19
N ILE A 376 4.67 3.91 17.39
CA ILE A 376 5.96 3.29 17.72
C ILE A 376 7.08 4.30 17.50
N GLU A 377 7.09 4.93 16.32
CA GLU A 377 8.02 6.01 15.97
C GLU A 377 7.36 7.03 15.07
N ARG A 378 7.68 8.31 15.26
CA ARG A 378 7.16 9.43 14.46
C ARG A 378 8.08 10.63 14.60
N ALA A 379 8.27 11.35 13.49
CA ALA A 379 8.96 12.66 13.47
C ALA A 379 10.34 12.64 14.15
N THR A 380 11.10 11.55 14.04
CA THR A 380 12.48 11.48 14.53
C THR A 380 13.45 11.71 13.36
N PRO A 381 14.61 12.32 13.60
CA PRO A 381 15.61 12.53 12.53
C PRO A 381 16.16 11.23 11.93
N THR A 382 16.05 10.11 12.66
CA THR A 382 16.53 8.80 12.23
C THR A 382 15.52 8.02 11.40
N LEU A 383 14.22 8.34 11.54
CA LEU A 383 13.16 7.63 10.81
C LEU A 383 13.22 7.97 9.33
N GLY A 384 13.27 9.26 8.99
CA GLY A 384 13.20 9.74 7.60
C GLY A 384 12.06 9.06 6.87
N ASP A 385 12.32 8.59 5.67
CA ASP A 385 11.42 7.84 4.80
C ASP A 385 11.52 6.33 5.08
N PRO A 386 10.66 5.73 5.95
CA PRO A 386 10.69 4.31 6.26
C PRO A 386 10.02 3.51 5.15
N THR A 387 10.61 2.35 4.79
CA THR A 387 10.01 1.43 3.84
C THR A 387 9.53 0.16 4.56
N HIS A 388 10.13 -0.98 4.28
CA HIS A 388 9.67 -2.28 4.75
C HIS A 388 10.36 -2.76 6.03
N GLY A 389 9.85 -3.85 6.58
CA GLY A 389 10.39 -4.46 7.78
C GLY A 389 10.08 -5.95 7.91
N VAL A 390 10.53 -6.51 9.02
CA VAL A 390 10.30 -7.92 9.38
C VAL A 390 10.14 -8.06 10.89
N VAL A 391 9.24 -8.95 11.31
CA VAL A 391 9.09 -9.31 12.73
C VAL A 391 9.99 -10.50 13.03
N VAL A 392 10.90 -10.30 14.00
CA VAL A 392 11.82 -11.35 14.48
C VAL A 392 11.71 -11.47 15.99
N GLY A 393 11.12 -12.56 16.46
CA GLY A 393 10.83 -12.74 17.87
C GLY A 393 9.87 -11.64 18.39
N GLU A 394 10.29 -10.91 19.40
CA GLU A 394 9.50 -9.82 20.01
C GLU A 394 9.71 -8.44 19.33
N TYR A 395 10.52 -8.36 18.28
CA TYR A 395 10.95 -7.10 17.69
C TYR A 395 10.52 -6.99 16.24
N PHE A 396 10.13 -5.78 15.85
CA PHE A 396 9.99 -5.36 14.47
C PHE A 396 11.26 -4.64 14.03
N TYR A 397 11.92 -5.15 13.00
CA TYR A 397 13.08 -4.55 12.34
C TYR A 397 12.61 -3.90 11.05
N TYR A 398 13.05 -2.68 10.76
CA TYR A 398 12.60 -1.95 9.58
C TYR A 398 13.69 -1.03 9.04
N ILE A 399 13.60 -0.75 7.75
CA ILE A 399 14.46 0.20 7.08
C ILE A 399 13.95 1.60 7.39
N ALA A 400 14.84 2.46 7.84
CA ALA A 400 14.61 3.87 8.09
C ALA A 400 15.54 4.71 7.20
N ASN A 401 15.04 5.86 6.77
CA ASN A 401 15.77 6.80 5.94
C ASN A 401 16.25 6.17 4.63
N SER A 402 15.33 5.56 3.89
CA SER A 402 15.60 4.80 2.66
C SER A 402 16.22 5.66 1.56
N GLY A 403 15.76 6.92 1.46
CA GLY A 403 16.22 7.91 0.49
C GLY A 403 15.36 8.03 -0.76
N TRP A 404 14.15 7.51 -0.79
CA TRP A 404 13.21 7.79 -1.87
C TRP A 404 12.87 9.28 -1.96
N ASP A 405 12.80 9.99 -0.84
CA ASP A 405 12.49 11.42 -0.72
C ASP A 405 13.54 12.35 -1.36
N VAL A 406 14.72 11.85 -1.72
CA VAL A 406 15.74 12.61 -2.43
C VAL A 406 15.82 12.29 -3.92
N LEU A 407 14.89 11.49 -4.45
CA LEU A 407 14.74 11.20 -5.87
C LEU A 407 13.60 12.00 -6.50
N ASP A 408 13.74 12.30 -7.80
CA ASP A 408 12.64 12.78 -8.63
C ASP A 408 11.76 11.61 -9.13
N GLU A 409 10.68 11.92 -9.83
CA GLU A 409 9.76 10.94 -10.42
C GLU A 409 10.41 9.99 -11.43
N HIS A 410 11.62 10.30 -11.89
CA HIS A 410 12.41 9.48 -12.81
C HIS A 410 13.54 8.70 -12.10
N GLY A 411 13.60 8.77 -10.77
CA GLY A 411 14.62 8.10 -9.97
C GLY A 411 16.00 8.73 -10.04
N ASN A 412 16.11 9.98 -10.49
CA ASN A 412 17.35 10.75 -10.41
C ASN A 412 17.41 11.50 -9.09
N LEU A 413 18.63 11.73 -8.58
CA LEU A 413 18.81 12.59 -7.41
C LEU A 413 18.33 14.02 -7.71
N LEU A 414 17.54 14.56 -6.82
CA LEU A 414 17.17 15.97 -6.82
C LEU A 414 18.42 16.86 -6.71
N GLU A 415 18.40 18.03 -7.33
CA GLU A 415 19.53 18.94 -7.35
C GLU A 415 20.02 19.29 -5.93
N GLY A 416 21.31 19.12 -5.70
CA GLY A 416 21.94 19.38 -4.40
C GLY A 416 21.65 18.33 -3.32
N LYS A 417 20.94 17.24 -3.64
CA LYS A 417 20.71 16.12 -2.72
C LYS A 417 21.74 15.01 -2.90
N SER A 418 21.89 14.24 -1.85
CA SER A 418 22.69 13.00 -1.84
C SER A 418 21.90 11.90 -1.15
N LEU A 419 22.19 10.64 -1.47
CA LEU A 419 21.59 9.53 -0.78
C LEU A 419 21.95 9.58 0.71
N PRO A 420 20.95 9.44 1.61
CA PRO A 420 21.20 9.42 3.03
C PRO A 420 21.89 8.12 3.45
N VAL A 421 22.35 8.08 4.71
CA VAL A 421 22.76 6.84 5.36
C VAL A 421 21.53 6.17 5.91
N SER A 422 21.09 5.11 5.25
CA SER A 422 19.95 4.30 5.72
C SER A 422 20.35 3.45 6.92
N SER A 423 19.38 3.20 7.80
CA SER A 423 19.58 2.41 9.01
C SER A 423 18.55 1.29 9.10
N VAL A 424 18.94 0.18 9.71
CA VAL A 424 17.98 -0.80 10.23
C VAL A 424 17.70 -0.46 11.68
N MET A 425 16.42 -0.15 11.94
CA MET A 425 15.89 0.15 13.26
C MET A 425 15.21 -1.08 13.85
N ARG A 426 15.04 -1.13 15.16
CA ARG A 426 14.17 -2.11 15.81
C ARG A 426 13.33 -1.49 16.91
N ALA A 427 12.08 -1.97 17.02
CA ALA A 427 11.20 -1.64 18.14
C ALA A 427 10.61 -2.93 18.74
N LYS A 428 10.37 -2.95 20.05
CA LYS A 428 9.66 -4.06 20.69
C LYS A 428 8.17 -3.97 20.36
N VAL A 429 7.57 -5.07 19.84
CA VAL A 429 6.17 -5.08 19.35
C VAL A 429 5.32 -6.18 19.98
N ILE A 430 5.91 -7.10 20.71
CA ILE A 430 5.27 -8.15 21.51
C ILE A 430 5.64 -8.02 22.98
#